data_ed128b9baca9b38415e83deee6bf3e2b
#
_entry.id   ed128b9baca9b38415e83deee6bf3e2b
#
_cell.length_a   1.000
_cell.length_b   1.000
_cell.length_c   1.000
_cell.angle_alpha   90.00
_cell.angle_beta   90.00
_cell.angle_gamma   90.00
#
_symmetry.space_group_name_H-M   'P 1'
#
loop_
_entity.id
_entity.type
_entity.pdbx_description
1 polymer ?
#
loop_
_entity_poly.entity_id
_entity_poly.type
_entity_poly.pdbx_seq_one_letter_code
_entity_poly.pdbx_strand_id
1 'polypeptide(L)'
;NSSGADGGASLDLDSRMGKAPGGYQYMRDRSRRAFIFMNAAGQHRDVETMVHEAGHAFHSMYCVDEPLVHYRESPIEFAEVASMTMELLTMPYWGEYYRDEEDLGRARRQQMEGSLSLLPWIATIDAFQHWLYTNPDHNRAQRAQAWLGLEERFGLQGHRVDWTGCEDARPLVWQRQGHLFGNPFYYIEYGIAQLGALGLWLKSLEEGEDAALI
;
A
#
# COMPACT_ATOMS: atom_id res chain seq x y z
N ASN A 1 3.19 -25.95 -0.15
CA ASN A 1 3.82 -26.46 1.07
C ASN A 1 5.25 -26.92 0.79
N SER A 2 6.18 -25.99 0.61
CA SER A 2 7.62 -26.30 0.57
C SER A 2 8.18 -26.10 1.97
N SER A 3 8.10 -27.13 2.80
CA SER A 3 8.91 -27.26 4.01
C SER A 3 10.36 -27.48 3.58
N GLY A 4 11.11 -26.40 3.42
CA GLY A 4 12.55 -26.48 3.24
C GLY A 4 13.24 -26.93 4.53
N ALA A 5 14.42 -27.52 4.42
CA ALA A 5 15.21 -28.12 5.51
C ALA A 5 15.54 -27.19 6.70
N ASP A 6 15.16 -25.92 6.65
CA ASP A 6 15.37 -24.88 7.68
C ASP A 6 14.09 -24.42 8.39
N GLY A 7 13.08 -25.28 8.44
CA GLY A 7 12.02 -25.18 9.46
C GLY A 7 11.01 -24.04 9.32
N GLY A 8 10.39 -23.83 8.15
CA GLY A 8 9.22 -23.00 8.07
C GLY A 8 8.77 -22.67 6.64
N ALA A 9 7.47 -22.63 6.40
CA ALA A 9 6.89 -22.16 5.15
C ALA A 9 7.33 -20.70 4.90
N SER A 10 7.60 -20.34 3.65
CA SER A 10 7.90 -18.96 3.25
C SER A 10 6.66 -18.15 2.93
N LEU A 11 5.50 -18.78 2.85
CA LEU A 11 4.23 -18.19 2.49
C LEU A 11 3.12 -18.64 3.46
N ASP A 12 2.34 -17.69 3.98
CA ASP A 12 1.10 -17.93 4.73
C ASP A 12 0.01 -17.03 4.13
N LEU A 13 -0.65 -17.51 3.09
CA LEU A 13 -1.49 -16.71 2.21
C LEU A 13 -2.97 -16.75 2.59
N ASP A 14 -3.51 -17.94 2.93
CA ASP A 14 -4.94 -18.14 3.08
C ASP A 14 -5.50 -17.45 4.33
N SER A 15 -6.67 -16.84 4.17
CA SER A 15 -7.46 -16.31 5.29
C SER A 15 -8.01 -17.46 6.15
N ARG A 16 -8.01 -17.27 7.47
CA ARG A 16 -8.59 -18.23 8.43
C ARG A 16 -9.02 -17.54 9.72
N MET A 17 -9.91 -18.15 10.45
CA MET A 17 -10.39 -17.63 11.74
C MET A 17 -9.22 -17.45 12.72
N GLY A 18 -9.16 -16.29 13.37
CA GLY A 18 -8.13 -15.94 14.34
C GLY A 18 -6.81 -15.45 13.75
N LYS A 19 -6.68 -15.41 12.41
CA LYS A 19 -5.51 -14.81 11.75
C LYS A 19 -5.60 -13.28 11.82
N ALA A 20 -4.49 -12.61 12.13
CA ALA A 20 -4.44 -11.15 12.16
C ALA A 20 -4.76 -10.56 10.78
N PRO A 21 -5.47 -9.41 10.69
CA PRO A 21 -5.75 -8.76 9.42
C PRO A 21 -4.48 -8.15 8.82
N GLY A 22 -4.53 -7.88 7.50
CA GLY A 22 -3.46 -7.24 6.75
C GLY A 22 -2.57 -8.21 6.00
N GLY A 23 -1.56 -7.65 5.34
CA GLY A 23 -0.46 -8.35 4.68
C GLY A 23 0.85 -7.74 5.15
N TYR A 24 1.92 -8.50 5.13
CA TYR A 24 3.28 -8.02 5.33
C TYR A 24 4.31 -8.99 4.79
N GLN A 25 5.46 -8.47 4.43
CA GLN A 25 6.66 -9.23 4.17
C GLN A 25 7.62 -9.09 5.37
N TYR A 26 8.35 -10.13 5.66
CA TYR A 26 9.39 -10.15 6.67
C TYR A 26 10.60 -10.95 6.21
N MET A 27 11.81 -10.35 6.29
CA MET A 27 13.06 -11.09 6.06
C MET A 27 13.52 -11.73 7.37
N ARG A 28 13.65 -13.05 7.36
CA ARG A 28 14.20 -13.77 8.53
C ARG A 28 15.70 -13.51 8.62
N ASP A 29 16.12 -12.77 9.63
CA ASP A 29 17.51 -12.31 9.80
C ASP A 29 18.54 -13.44 9.76
N ARG A 30 18.25 -14.59 10.38
CA ARG A 30 19.18 -15.70 10.49
C ARG A 30 19.25 -16.56 9.22
N SER A 31 18.11 -16.92 8.65
CA SER A 31 18.04 -17.78 7.47
C SER A 31 18.13 -17.01 6.15
N ARG A 32 17.97 -15.69 6.18
CA ARG A 32 17.95 -14.79 5.03
C ARG A 32 16.90 -15.21 3.98
N ARG A 33 15.76 -15.70 4.47
CA ARG A 33 14.62 -16.09 3.63
C ARG A 33 13.44 -15.18 3.89
N ALA A 34 12.90 -14.61 2.83
CA ALA A 34 11.69 -13.81 2.89
C ALA A 34 10.48 -14.69 3.30
N PHE A 35 9.58 -14.08 4.06
CA PHE A 35 8.29 -14.65 4.45
C PHE A 35 7.20 -13.66 4.09
N ILE A 36 6.15 -14.12 3.43
CA ILE A 36 4.97 -13.33 3.08
C ILE A 36 3.76 -13.86 3.85
N PHE A 37 3.08 -12.95 4.52
CA PHE A 37 1.83 -13.16 5.21
C PHE A 37 0.74 -12.32 4.57
N MET A 38 -0.44 -12.91 4.30
CA MET A 38 -1.60 -12.18 3.83
C MET A 38 -2.89 -12.94 4.16
N ASN A 39 -4.03 -12.39 3.80
CA ASN A 39 -5.35 -12.95 4.05
C ASN A 39 -6.13 -13.09 2.74
N ALA A 40 -5.69 -13.98 1.85
CA ALA A 40 -6.33 -14.23 0.57
C ALA A 40 -7.73 -14.82 0.74
N ALA A 41 -8.69 -14.27 -0.01
CA ALA A 41 -10.11 -14.66 0.00
C ALA A 41 -10.66 -14.85 -1.42
N GLY A 42 -9.81 -14.90 -2.45
CA GLY A 42 -10.19 -15.06 -3.85
C GLY A 42 -10.67 -13.76 -4.51
N GLN A 43 -10.14 -12.62 -4.06
CA GLN A 43 -10.49 -11.29 -4.59
C GLN A 43 -9.33 -10.69 -5.39
N HIS A 44 -9.63 -9.71 -6.25
CA HIS A 44 -8.59 -8.95 -6.98
C HIS A 44 -7.53 -8.37 -6.04
N ARG A 45 -7.93 -7.84 -4.90
CA ARG A 45 -7.01 -7.31 -3.88
C ARG A 45 -5.96 -8.32 -3.40
N ASP A 46 -6.23 -9.61 -3.52
CA ASP A 46 -5.25 -10.64 -3.13
C ASP A 46 -4.09 -10.68 -4.12
N VAL A 47 -4.36 -10.42 -5.42
CA VAL A 47 -3.31 -10.29 -6.44
C VAL A 47 -2.48 -9.04 -6.16
N GLU A 48 -3.11 -7.89 -5.95
CA GLU A 48 -2.43 -6.64 -5.58
C GLU A 48 -1.54 -6.83 -4.37
N THR A 49 -2.08 -7.37 -3.27
CA THR A 49 -1.32 -7.64 -2.04
C THR A 49 -0.16 -8.58 -2.28
N MET A 50 -0.36 -9.66 -3.05
CA MET A 50 0.69 -10.65 -3.31
C MET A 50 1.86 -10.04 -4.08
N VAL A 51 1.60 -9.25 -5.12
CA VAL A 51 2.68 -8.61 -5.90
C VAL A 51 3.35 -7.48 -5.12
N HIS A 52 2.61 -6.78 -4.29
CA HIS A 52 3.12 -5.78 -3.37
C HIS A 52 4.12 -6.40 -2.37
N GLU A 53 3.71 -7.43 -1.64
CA GLU A 53 4.58 -8.12 -0.68
C GLU A 53 5.77 -8.84 -1.37
N ALA A 54 5.57 -9.29 -2.62
CA ALA A 54 6.66 -9.81 -3.44
C ALA A 54 7.70 -8.73 -3.76
N GLY A 55 7.29 -7.47 -3.99
CA GLY A 55 8.20 -6.34 -4.17
C GLY A 55 9.13 -6.13 -2.98
N HIS A 56 8.57 -6.15 -1.76
CA HIS A 56 9.37 -6.12 -0.53
C HIS A 56 10.30 -7.35 -0.42
N ALA A 57 9.80 -8.53 -0.80
CA ALA A 57 10.60 -9.74 -0.74
C ALA A 57 11.78 -9.69 -1.70
N PHE A 58 11.60 -9.20 -2.92
CA PHE A 58 12.70 -9.03 -3.89
C PHE A 58 13.72 -8.01 -3.39
N HIS A 59 13.29 -6.85 -2.91
CA HIS A 59 14.19 -5.88 -2.28
C HIS A 59 15.03 -6.54 -1.17
N SER A 60 14.39 -7.26 -0.26
CA SER A 60 15.06 -7.98 0.82
C SER A 60 16.04 -9.04 0.31
N MET A 61 15.72 -9.73 -0.80
CA MET A 61 16.60 -10.73 -1.41
C MET A 61 17.85 -10.09 -2.05
N TYR A 62 17.73 -8.90 -2.63
CA TYR A 62 18.89 -8.16 -3.14
C TYR A 62 19.83 -7.69 -2.03
N CYS A 63 19.32 -7.52 -0.80
CA CYS A 63 20.12 -7.16 0.37
C CYS A 63 20.67 -8.39 1.14
N VAL A 64 20.53 -9.62 0.62
CA VAL A 64 20.89 -10.85 1.36
C VAL A 64 22.34 -10.92 1.76
N ASP A 65 23.26 -10.41 0.92
CA ASP A 65 24.69 -10.43 1.14
C ASP A 65 25.22 -9.25 1.97
N GLU A 66 24.37 -8.26 2.28
CA GLU A 66 24.75 -7.12 3.11
C GLU A 66 25.01 -7.59 4.57
N PRO A 67 26.23 -7.46 5.10
CA PRO A 67 26.58 -7.97 6.42
C PRO A 67 25.96 -7.14 7.55
N LEU A 68 25.76 -5.82 7.34
CA LEU A 68 25.24 -4.91 8.35
C LEU A 68 23.71 -4.88 8.32
N VAL A 69 23.09 -5.31 9.41
CA VAL A 69 21.62 -5.43 9.50
C VAL A 69 20.91 -4.12 9.12
N HIS A 70 21.40 -2.98 9.61
CA HIS A 70 20.77 -1.67 9.34
C HIS A 70 20.91 -1.20 7.89
N TYR A 71 21.80 -1.79 7.10
CA TYR A 71 21.95 -1.45 5.68
C TYR A 71 21.07 -2.31 4.76
N ARG A 72 20.33 -3.27 5.33
CA ARG A 72 19.38 -4.11 4.61
C ARG A 72 18.00 -3.47 4.52
N GLU A 73 17.77 -2.45 5.32
CA GLU A 73 16.51 -1.68 5.33
C GLU A 73 16.65 -0.46 4.44
N SER A 74 15.62 -0.16 3.66
CA SER A 74 15.55 1.09 2.91
C SER A 74 15.23 2.26 3.85
N PRO A 75 15.64 3.49 3.52
CA PRO A 75 15.05 4.68 4.13
C PRO A 75 13.53 4.65 4.01
N ILE A 76 12.85 5.25 4.99
CA ILE A 76 11.39 5.22 5.10
C ILE A 76 10.71 5.75 3.83
N GLU A 77 11.31 6.75 3.19
CA GLU A 77 10.83 7.40 1.96
C GLU A 77 10.85 6.44 0.74
N PHE A 78 11.61 5.38 0.81
CA PHE A 78 11.74 4.36 -0.25
C PHE A 78 11.13 3.02 0.14
N ALA A 79 10.60 2.88 1.34
CA ALA A 79 10.11 1.60 1.85
C ALA A 79 9.05 0.96 0.95
N GLU A 80 8.17 1.78 0.37
CA GLU A 80 7.05 1.31 -0.48
C GLU A 80 7.31 1.45 -1.99
N VAL A 81 8.47 1.98 -2.43
CA VAL A 81 8.72 2.18 -3.86
C VAL A 81 8.80 0.86 -4.60
N ALA A 82 9.53 -0.12 -4.06
CA ALA A 82 9.69 -1.42 -4.70
C ALA A 82 8.36 -2.19 -4.78
N SER A 83 7.58 -2.20 -3.68
CA SER A 83 6.30 -2.89 -3.59
C SER A 83 5.27 -2.30 -4.56
N MET A 84 5.08 -0.98 -4.54
CA MET A 84 4.12 -0.29 -5.42
C MET A 84 4.55 -0.31 -6.89
N THR A 85 5.85 -0.33 -7.17
CA THR A 85 6.38 -0.51 -8.54
C THR A 85 6.03 -1.89 -9.08
N MET A 86 6.15 -2.94 -8.27
CA MET A 86 5.79 -4.30 -8.68
C MET A 86 4.30 -4.45 -9.01
N GLU A 87 3.42 -3.73 -8.33
CA GLU A 87 2.00 -3.70 -8.68
C GLU A 87 1.77 -3.23 -10.14
N LEU A 88 2.53 -2.23 -10.58
CA LEU A 88 2.41 -1.67 -11.94
C LEU A 88 3.17 -2.49 -12.99
N LEU A 89 4.41 -2.88 -12.72
CA LEU A 89 5.24 -3.64 -13.65
C LEU A 89 4.69 -5.04 -13.94
N THR A 90 3.96 -5.64 -13.00
CA THR A 90 3.38 -6.98 -13.18
C THR A 90 2.05 -6.98 -13.91
N MET A 91 1.39 -5.83 -14.12
CA MET A 91 0.09 -5.77 -14.81
C MET A 91 0.04 -6.47 -16.18
N PRO A 92 1.07 -6.43 -17.05
CA PRO A 92 1.07 -7.18 -18.31
C PRO A 92 0.91 -8.71 -18.11
N TYR A 93 1.39 -9.23 -16.99
CA TYR A 93 1.40 -10.67 -16.68
C TYR A 93 0.17 -11.14 -15.90
N TRP A 94 -0.75 -10.26 -15.55
CA TRP A 94 -1.93 -10.61 -14.75
C TRP A 94 -2.90 -11.58 -15.44
N GLY A 95 -2.77 -11.79 -16.75
CA GLY A 95 -3.49 -12.84 -17.46
C GLY A 95 -3.31 -14.25 -16.86
N GLU A 96 -2.22 -14.48 -16.08
CA GLU A 96 -2.02 -15.74 -15.35
C GLU A 96 -3.01 -15.94 -14.19
N TYR A 97 -3.58 -14.84 -13.67
CA TYR A 97 -4.55 -14.88 -12.54
C TYR A 97 -6.01 -14.80 -13.00
N TYR A 98 -6.28 -14.25 -14.19
CA TYR A 98 -7.64 -14.02 -14.71
C TYR A 98 -7.93 -14.90 -15.91
N ARG A 99 -9.10 -15.55 -15.89
CA ARG A 99 -9.47 -16.51 -16.93
C ARG A 99 -10.05 -15.86 -18.19
N ASP A 100 -10.59 -14.66 -18.06
CA ASP A 100 -11.18 -13.93 -19.16
C ASP A 100 -10.68 -12.48 -19.25
N GLU A 101 -10.76 -11.91 -20.44
CA GLU A 101 -10.28 -10.58 -20.77
C GLU A 101 -11.11 -9.46 -20.11
N GLU A 102 -12.37 -9.71 -19.79
CA GLU A 102 -13.22 -8.72 -19.13
C GLU A 102 -12.78 -8.52 -17.69
N ASP A 103 -12.55 -9.60 -16.95
CA ASP A 103 -12.06 -9.56 -15.57
C ASP A 103 -10.64 -8.99 -15.51
N LEU A 104 -9.77 -9.36 -16.44
CA LEU A 104 -8.43 -8.80 -16.57
C LEU A 104 -8.48 -7.29 -16.84
N GLY A 105 -9.32 -6.85 -17.77
CA GLY A 105 -9.52 -5.44 -18.08
C GLY A 105 -10.07 -4.64 -16.88
N ARG A 106 -10.97 -5.25 -16.12
CA ARG A 106 -11.51 -4.67 -14.88
C ARG A 106 -10.43 -4.52 -13.81
N ALA A 107 -9.61 -5.55 -13.61
CA ALA A 107 -8.51 -5.56 -12.67
C ALA A 107 -7.48 -4.45 -12.97
N ARG A 108 -7.03 -4.35 -14.22
CA ARG A 108 -6.10 -3.29 -14.65
C ARG A 108 -6.66 -1.88 -14.46
N ARG A 109 -7.94 -1.68 -14.77
CA ARG A 109 -8.62 -0.40 -14.53
C ARG A 109 -8.67 -0.08 -13.05
N GLN A 110 -9.01 -1.05 -12.21
CA GLN A 110 -9.09 -0.88 -10.76
C GLN A 110 -7.74 -0.48 -10.16
N GLN A 111 -6.64 -1.07 -10.63
CA GLN A 111 -5.28 -0.69 -10.22
C GLN A 111 -4.99 0.77 -10.55
N MET A 112 -5.31 1.22 -11.76
CA MET A 112 -5.07 2.61 -12.16
C MET A 112 -5.97 3.60 -11.41
N GLU A 113 -7.24 3.26 -11.22
CA GLU A 113 -8.18 4.05 -10.41
C GLU A 113 -7.72 4.13 -8.94
N GLY A 114 -7.20 3.04 -8.39
CA GLY A 114 -6.58 2.97 -7.06
C GLY A 114 -5.39 3.91 -6.93
N SER A 115 -4.45 3.83 -7.85
CA SER A 115 -3.26 4.69 -7.88
C SER A 115 -3.61 6.19 -7.94
N LEU A 116 -4.60 6.56 -8.76
CA LEU A 116 -5.06 7.95 -8.87
C LEU A 116 -5.84 8.43 -7.66
N SER A 117 -6.66 7.57 -7.04
CA SER A 117 -7.49 7.93 -5.89
C SER A 117 -6.72 7.95 -4.56
N LEU A 118 -5.60 7.25 -4.49
CA LEU A 118 -4.73 7.20 -3.32
C LEU A 118 -4.11 8.57 -3.02
N LEU A 119 -3.63 9.30 -4.03
CA LEU A 119 -2.95 10.58 -3.84
C LEU A 119 -3.80 11.65 -3.16
N PRO A 120 -5.06 11.92 -3.57
CA PRO A 120 -5.95 12.84 -2.86
C PRO A 120 -6.27 12.39 -1.43
N TRP A 121 -6.40 11.09 -1.20
CA TRP A 121 -6.60 10.55 0.14
C TRP A 121 -5.39 10.80 1.03
N ILE A 122 -4.18 10.54 0.54
CA ILE A 122 -2.93 10.83 1.25
C ILE A 122 -2.83 12.31 1.58
N ALA A 123 -3.09 13.19 0.61
CA ALA A 123 -3.08 14.63 0.83
C ALA A 123 -4.06 15.06 1.93
N THR A 124 -5.25 14.45 1.98
CA THR A 124 -6.25 14.72 3.02
C THR A 124 -5.74 14.28 4.39
N ILE A 125 -5.21 13.06 4.49
CA ILE A 125 -4.71 12.49 5.74
C ILE A 125 -3.50 13.27 6.26
N ASP A 126 -2.52 13.56 5.41
CA ASP A 126 -1.32 14.28 5.79
C ASP A 126 -1.63 15.71 6.25
N ALA A 127 -2.41 16.45 5.47
CA ALA A 127 -2.84 17.79 5.84
C ALA A 127 -3.66 17.79 7.15
N PHE A 128 -4.50 16.77 7.38
CA PHE A 128 -5.24 16.64 8.62
C PHE A 128 -4.33 16.35 9.80
N GLN A 129 -3.32 15.52 9.62
CA GLN A 129 -2.33 15.22 10.64
C GLN A 129 -1.54 16.48 11.02
N HIS A 130 -1.06 17.24 10.04
CA HIS A 130 -0.43 18.54 10.28
C HIS A 130 -1.34 19.50 11.06
N TRP A 131 -2.62 19.57 10.67
CA TRP A 131 -3.58 20.40 11.39
C TRP A 131 -3.76 19.97 12.85
N LEU A 132 -3.84 18.65 13.14
CA LEU A 132 -3.96 18.12 14.49
C LEU A 132 -2.79 18.56 15.39
N TYR A 133 -1.56 18.46 14.88
CA TYR A 133 -0.36 18.79 15.64
C TYR A 133 -0.11 20.30 15.79
N THR A 134 -0.57 21.11 14.84
CA THR A 134 -0.44 22.57 14.93
C THR A 134 -1.58 23.23 15.70
N ASN A 135 -2.64 22.50 16.03
CA ASN A 135 -3.78 22.95 16.82
C ASN A 135 -4.05 22.04 18.02
N PRO A 136 -3.12 21.86 18.96
CA PRO A 136 -3.20 20.84 20.03
C PRO A 136 -4.41 21.03 20.96
N ASP A 137 -4.89 22.26 21.12
CA ASP A 137 -6.00 22.61 22.02
C ASP A 137 -7.38 22.52 21.36
N HIS A 138 -7.48 21.92 20.16
CA HIS A 138 -8.74 21.79 19.43
C HIS A 138 -9.77 20.91 20.16
N ASN A 139 -11.03 21.28 20.08
CA ASN A 139 -12.14 20.45 20.51
C ASN A 139 -12.67 19.55 19.38
N ARG A 140 -13.64 18.69 19.70
CA ARG A 140 -14.23 17.75 18.74
C ARG A 140 -14.90 18.45 17.54
N ALA A 141 -15.58 19.55 17.75
CA ALA A 141 -16.27 20.28 16.68
C ALA A 141 -15.27 20.93 15.71
N GLN A 142 -14.22 21.55 16.23
CA GLN A 142 -13.14 22.12 15.42
C GLN A 142 -12.42 21.05 14.59
N ARG A 143 -12.17 19.89 15.18
CA ARG A 143 -11.57 18.75 14.48
C ARG A 143 -12.46 18.22 13.36
N ALA A 144 -13.76 18.06 13.60
CA ALA A 144 -14.73 17.66 12.59
C ALA A 144 -14.77 18.67 11.42
N GLN A 145 -14.80 19.96 11.73
CA GLN A 145 -14.81 21.02 10.72
C GLN A 145 -13.50 21.03 9.89
N ALA A 146 -12.34 20.87 10.53
CA ALA A 146 -11.05 20.79 9.84
C ALA A 146 -11.01 19.59 8.90
N TRP A 147 -11.44 18.41 9.36
CA TRP A 147 -11.54 17.22 8.53
C TRP A 147 -12.42 17.45 7.29
N LEU A 148 -13.65 17.94 7.49
CA LEU A 148 -14.59 18.18 6.39
C LEU A 148 -14.05 19.19 5.39
N GLY A 149 -13.38 20.25 5.83
CA GLY A 149 -12.77 21.24 4.94
C GLY A 149 -11.62 20.68 4.11
N LEU A 150 -10.82 19.76 4.67
CA LEU A 150 -9.75 19.08 3.95
C LEU A 150 -10.29 18.02 2.99
N GLU A 151 -11.31 17.27 3.40
CA GLU A 151 -12.00 16.32 2.54
C GLU A 151 -12.66 17.02 1.34
N GLU A 152 -13.24 18.20 1.53
CA GLU A 152 -13.79 19.01 0.44
C GLU A 152 -12.70 19.53 -0.50
N ARG A 153 -11.53 19.89 0.05
CA ARG A 153 -10.42 20.43 -0.74
C ARG A 153 -9.69 19.38 -1.56
N PHE A 154 -9.41 18.22 -0.98
CA PHE A 154 -8.56 17.18 -1.58
C PHE A 154 -9.31 15.88 -1.84
N GLY A 155 -10.35 15.59 -1.06
CA GLY A 155 -10.99 14.29 -1.06
C GLY A 155 -11.88 14.07 -2.27
N LEU A 156 -11.71 12.94 -2.94
CA LEU A 156 -12.64 12.49 -3.98
C LEU A 156 -13.98 12.05 -3.39
N GLN A 157 -13.99 11.62 -2.13
CA GLN A 157 -15.18 11.07 -1.47
C GLN A 157 -16.22 12.15 -1.11
N GLY A 158 -15.80 13.36 -0.79
CA GLY A 158 -16.71 14.46 -0.46
C GLY A 158 -17.67 14.83 -1.59
N HIS A 159 -17.28 14.59 -2.84
CA HIS A 159 -18.05 14.91 -4.04
C HIS A 159 -18.73 13.70 -4.70
N ARG A 160 -18.41 12.48 -4.30
CA ARG A 160 -18.86 11.23 -4.97
C ARG A 160 -19.71 10.33 -4.08
N VAL A 161 -19.68 10.53 -2.76
CA VAL A 161 -20.44 9.71 -1.81
C VAL A 161 -21.67 10.45 -1.37
N ASP A 162 -22.84 9.84 -1.55
CA ASP A 162 -24.06 10.31 -0.94
C ASP A 162 -24.07 9.96 0.57
N TRP A 163 -23.98 10.97 1.40
CA TRP A 163 -23.96 10.83 2.85
C TRP A 163 -25.36 10.92 3.49
N THR A 164 -26.43 10.96 2.69
CA THR A 164 -27.79 11.05 3.20
C THR A 164 -28.09 9.91 4.18
N GLY A 165 -28.46 10.26 5.40
CA GLY A 165 -28.70 9.32 6.51
C GLY A 165 -27.43 8.84 7.23
N CYS A 166 -26.25 9.32 6.83
CA CYS A 166 -24.94 9.02 7.45
C CYS A 166 -24.12 10.30 7.71
N GLU A 167 -24.76 11.45 7.80
CA GLU A 167 -24.10 12.77 7.93
C GLU A 167 -23.19 12.83 9.15
N ASP A 168 -23.60 12.19 10.26
CA ASP A 168 -22.82 12.13 11.50
C ASP A 168 -21.56 11.27 11.40
N ALA A 169 -21.50 10.35 10.43
CA ALA A 169 -20.34 9.48 10.23
C ALA A 169 -19.24 10.18 9.41
N ARG A 170 -19.60 11.05 8.48
CA ARG A 170 -18.66 11.73 7.58
C ARG A 170 -17.53 12.45 8.30
N PRO A 171 -17.75 13.27 9.36
CA PRO A 171 -16.69 13.95 10.10
C PRO A 171 -15.80 13.02 10.92
N LEU A 172 -16.12 11.72 10.97
CA LEU A 172 -15.40 10.70 11.73
C LEU A 172 -14.59 9.73 10.84
N VAL A 173 -14.71 9.85 9.52
CA VAL A 173 -14.07 8.92 8.55
C VAL A 173 -12.56 8.80 8.73
N TRP A 174 -11.87 9.87 9.15
CA TRP A 174 -10.44 9.86 9.44
C TRP A 174 -10.04 8.81 10.49
N GLN A 175 -10.94 8.42 11.40
CA GLN A 175 -10.67 7.45 12.47
C GLN A 175 -10.38 6.04 11.94
N ARG A 176 -10.80 5.73 10.71
CA ARG A 176 -10.47 4.45 10.05
C ARG A 176 -9.00 4.35 9.65
N GLN A 177 -8.29 5.48 9.57
CA GLN A 177 -6.88 5.52 9.17
C GLN A 177 -5.97 5.26 10.37
N GLY A 178 -5.61 3.99 10.57
CA GLY A 178 -4.80 3.53 11.71
C GLY A 178 -3.44 4.23 11.84
N HIS A 179 -2.86 4.67 10.72
CA HIS A 179 -1.57 5.36 10.67
C HIS A 179 -1.56 6.67 11.46
N LEU A 180 -2.69 7.37 11.53
CA LEU A 180 -2.79 8.60 12.36
C LEU A 180 -2.53 8.35 13.84
N PHE A 181 -2.72 7.11 14.31
CA PHE A 181 -2.60 6.72 15.71
C PHE A 181 -1.32 5.94 16.01
N GLY A 182 -0.94 5.05 15.09
CA GLY A 182 0.18 4.12 15.30
C GLY A 182 1.50 4.54 14.66
N ASN A 183 1.44 5.26 13.53
CA ASN A 183 2.62 5.65 12.74
C ASN A 183 2.51 7.10 12.28
N PRO A 184 2.67 8.08 13.20
CA PRO A 184 2.55 9.49 12.87
C PRO A 184 3.49 9.91 11.74
N PHE A 185 2.97 10.70 10.79
CA PHE A 185 3.67 11.24 9.62
C PHE A 185 4.21 10.20 8.63
N TYR A 186 3.88 8.91 8.80
CA TYR A 186 4.28 7.88 7.85
C TYR A 186 3.45 7.93 6.56
N TYR A 187 2.19 8.37 6.62
CA TYR A 187 1.24 8.15 5.52
C TYR A 187 1.61 8.88 4.23
N ILE A 188 2.35 9.99 4.31
CA ILE A 188 2.88 10.72 3.14
C ILE A 188 3.85 9.86 2.31
N GLU A 189 4.53 8.88 2.94
CA GLU A 189 5.50 8.02 2.28
C GLU A 189 4.87 7.17 1.18
N TYR A 190 3.62 6.76 1.35
CA TYR A 190 2.86 6.09 0.27
C TYR A 190 2.64 7.02 -0.94
N GLY A 191 2.53 8.33 -0.72
CA GLY A 191 2.43 9.30 -1.82
C GLY A 191 3.74 9.44 -2.59
N ILE A 192 4.85 9.53 -1.88
CA ILE A 192 6.20 9.58 -2.46
C ILE A 192 6.45 8.29 -3.24
N ALA A 193 6.16 7.14 -2.63
CA ALA A 193 6.31 5.84 -3.24
C ALA A 193 5.43 5.65 -4.49
N GLN A 194 4.16 6.11 -4.45
CA GLN A 194 3.27 6.03 -5.60
C GLN A 194 3.78 6.85 -6.79
N LEU A 195 4.30 8.05 -6.54
CA LEU A 195 4.90 8.88 -7.59
C LEU A 195 6.18 8.24 -8.14
N GLY A 196 7.02 7.67 -7.27
CA GLY A 196 8.20 6.91 -7.67
C GLY A 196 7.85 5.69 -8.52
N ALA A 197 6.85 4.91 -8.09
CA ALA A 197 6.37 3.74 -8.81
C ALA A 197 5.80 4.09 -10.20
N LEU A 198 5.00 5.15 -10.29
CA LEU A 198 4.49 5.66 -11.57
C LEU A 198 5.61 6.12 -12.49
N GLY A 199 6.65 6.78 -11.94
CA GLY A 199 7.82 7.20 -12.70
C GLY A 199 8.62 6.02 -13.25
N LEU A 200 8.86 4.98 -12.46
CA LEU A 200 9.52 3.75 -12.89
C LEU A 200 8.70 2.99 -13.92
N TRP A 201 7.38 2.91 -13.71
CA TRP A 201 6.49 2.29 -14.69
C TRP A 201 6.48 3.04 -16.03
N LEU A 202 6.40 4.38 -16.02
CA LEU A 202 6.50 5.20 -17.23
C LEU A 202 7.83 4.93 -17.96
N LYS A 203 8.94 4.91 -17.23
CA LYS A 203 10.27 4.58 -17.77
C LYS A 203 10.29 3.20 -18.44
N SER A 204 9.64 2.20 -17.82
CA SER A 204 9.54 0.85 -18.41
C SER A 204 8.76 0.84 -19.74
N LEU A 205 7.73 1.67 -19.86
CA LEU A 205 6.94 1.79 -21.08
C LEU A 205 7.70 2.50 -22.23
N GLU A 206 8.56 3.47 -21.88
CA GLU A 206 9.31 4.26 -22.85
C GLU A 206 10.63 3.61 -23.28
N GLU A 207 11.35 2.98 -22.35
CA GLU A 207 12.72 2.47 -22.55
C GLU A 207 12.83 0.94 -22.48
N GLY A 208 11.74 0.25 -22.11
CA GLY A 208 11.69 -1.21 -21.90
C GLY A 208 11.77 -1.59 -20.41
N GLU A 209 11.35 -2.83 -20.11
CA GLU A 209 11.20 -3.30 -18.72
C GLU A 209 12.54 -3.28 -17.95
N ASP A 210 13.65 -3.60 -18.59
CA ASP A 210 14.98 -3.60 -17.95
C ASP A 210 15.39 -2.21 -17.45
N ALA A 211 14.91 -1.14 -18.09
CA ALA A 211 15.25 0.22 -17.70
C ALA A 211 14.64 0.65 -16.35
N ALA A 212 13.56 0.00 -15.93
CA ALA A 212 12.94 0.25 -14.63
C ALA A 212 13.66 -0.45 -13.46
N LEU A 213 14.60 -1.36 -13.77
CA LEU A 213 15.33 -2.17 -12.80
C LEU A 213 16.73 -1.61 -12.48
N ILE A 214 17.15 -0.55 -13.13
CA ILE A 214 18.42 0.16 -12.95
C ILE A 214 18.18 1.44 -12.13
#